data_34c1cccc71b9949474f9b2c0339dfc42
#
_entry.id   34c1cccc71b9949474f9b2c0339dfc42
#
_cell.length_a   1.000
_cell.length_b   1.000
_cell.length_c   1.000
_cell.angle_alpha   90.00
_cell.angle_beta   90.00
_cell.angle_gamma   90.00
#
_symmetry.space_group_name_H-M   'P 1'
#
loop_
_entity.id
_entity.type
_entity.pdbx_description
1 polymer ?
#
loop_
_entity_poly.entity_id
_entity_poly.type
_entity_poly.pdbx_seq_one_letter_code
_entity_poly.pdbx_strand_id
1 'polypeptide(L)'
;MPANSRGTRAAQDGPGETSSLVGPSTLVARARSWPPAKTREVLENAIAFEPSYYHSYREFAYNLLPKWSGRPGEAEAFAEEIAQRIGGREGAFTYFEIATVIYCQCGDLAAKLIVSWPKIQDGFAVLETDYGVTTLKLNRFALLAYLYRDRESAKLIFARIGDNWDPTVWKSGATFKEAIAWAMSQVPGQRGVVETAR
;
A
#
# COMPACT_ATOMS: atom_id res chain seq x y z
N MET A 1 -28.16 60.57 -6.46
CA MET A 1 -27.88 59.51 -5.47
C MET A 1 -28.04 58.17 -6.19
N PRO A 2 -26.97 57.47 -6.61
CA PRO A 2 -27.11 56.13 -7.14
C PRO A 2 -26.83 55.11 -6.01
N ALA A 3 -27.66 54.06 -5.98
CA ALA A 3 -27.63 52.96 -5.03
C ALA A 3 -26.45 52.04 -5.28
N ASN A 4 -25.75 51.70 -4.20
CA ASN A 4 -24.57 50.83 -4.15
C ASN A 4 -25.03 49.39 -4.05
N SER A 5 -25.03 48.66 -5.17
CA SER A 5 -25.25 47.18 -5.19
C SER A 5 -23.96 46.49 -4.84
N ARG A 6 -23.81 46.02 -3.57
CA ARG A 6 -22.78 45.09 -3.17
C ARG A 6 -23.11 43.73 -3.76
N GLY A 7 -22.40 43.35 -4.82
CA GLY A 7 -22.35 41.97 -5.31
C GLY A 7 -21.64 41.08 -4.27
N THR A 8 -22.36 40.17 -3.68
CA THR A 8 -21.82 39.03 -2.93
C THR A 8 -21.04 38.14 -3.89
N ARG A 9 -19.73 38.20 -3.75
CA ARG A 9 -18.82 37.29 -4.44
C ARG A 9 -18.98 35.93 -3.79
N ALA A 10 -19.68 34.99 -4.46
CA ALA A 10 -19.66 33.61 -4.08
C ALA A 10 -18.20 33.10 -4.20
N ALA A 11 -17.67 32.62 -3.10
CA ALA A 11 -16.40 31.94 -3.08
C ALA A 11 -16.54 30.68 -3.99
N GLN A 12 -15.79 30.64 -5.06
CA GLN A 12 -15.63 29.45 -5.88
C GLN A 12 -14.67 28.54 -5.12
N ASP A 13 -15.21 27.58 -4.38
CA ASP A 13 -14.44 26.46 -3.84
C ASP A 13 -13.92 25.67 -5.03
N GLY A 14 -12.62 25.75 -5.26
CA GLY A 14 -11.94 25.02 -6.33
C GLY A 14 -11.88 23.52 -6.03
N PRO A 15 -11.79 22.66 -7.07
CA PRO A 15 -11.84 21.19 -6.92
C PRO A 15 -10.67 20.57 -6.13
N GLY A 16 -9.72 21.36 -5.63
CA GLY A 16 -8.53 20.86 -4.92
C GLY A 16 -8.67 20.71 -3.40
N GLU A 17 -9.70 21.29 -2.76
CA GLU A 17 -9.76 21.30 -1.30
C GLU A 17 -10.38 20.06 -0.67
N THR A 18 -11.29 19.37 -1.33
CA THR A 18 -12.01 18.21 -0.78
C THR A 18 -11.19 16.94 -0.74
N SER A 19 -10.33 16.70 -1.73
CA SER A 19 -9.43 15.51 -1.77
C SER A 19 -8.36 15.57 -0.66
N SER A 20 -7.90 16.78 -0.32
CA SER A 20 -6.93 17.02 0.77
C SER A 20 -7.52 16.78 2.17
N LEU A 21 -8.84 16.71 2.33
CA LEU A 21 -9.50 16.59 3.64
C LEU A 21 -9.64 15.12 4.11
N VAL A 22 -9.45 14.13 3.25
CA VAL A 22 -9.63 12.71 3.64
C VAL A 22 -8.57 12.25 4.63
N GLY A 23 -7.31 12.58 4.41
CA GLY A 23 -6.23 12.27 5.36
C GLY A 23 -6.47 12.88 6.75
N PRO A 24 -6.73 14.18 6.88
CA PRO A 24 -7.10 14.79 8.15
C PRO A 24 -8.37 14.19 8.78
N SER A 25 -9.41 13.87 7.98
CA SER A 25 -10.65 13.31 8.48
C SER A 25 -10.48 11.90 9.05
N THR A 26 -9.65 11.06 8.44
CA THR A 26 -9.35 9.71 8.96
C THR A 26 -8.47 9.76 10.22
N LEU A 27 -7.58 10.73 10.33
CA LEU A 27 -6.81 11.01 11.56
C LEU A 27 -7.75 11.41 12.70
N VAL A 28 -8.72 12.29 12.43
CA VAL A 28 -9.74 12.70 13.41
C VAL A 28 -10.63 11.51 13.78
N ALA A 29 -10.99 10.66 12.82
CA ALA A 29 -11.76 9.45 13.07
C ALA A 29 -11.05 8.53 14.07
N ARG A 30 -9.73 8.31 13.92
CA ARG A 30 -8.91 7.55 14.86
C ARG A 30 -8.84 8.20 16.23
N ALA A 31 -8.53 9.50 16.28
CA ALA A 31 -8.38 10.24 17.54
C ALA A 31 -9.68 10.31 18.35
N ARG A 32 -10.84 10.27 17.67
CA ARG A 32 -12.17 10.35 18.28
C ARG A 32 -12.90 9.01 18.36
N SER A 33 -12.26 7.92 17.97
CA SER A 33 -12.86 6.57 17.95
C SER A 33 -14.23 6.57 17.26
N TRP A 34 -14.32 7.16 16.05
CA TRP A 34 -15.58 7.20 15.31
C TRP A 34 -16.08 5.78 15.00
N PRO A 35 -17.40 5.56 15.01
CA PRO A 35 -17.97 4.30 14.59
C PRO A 35 -17.50 3.94 13.16
N PRO A 36 -17.26 2.66 12.86
CA PRO A 36 -16.82 2.21 11.53
C PRO A 36 -17.70 2.71 10.38
N ALA A 37 -19.01 2.76 10.59
CA ALA A 37 -19.97 3.26 9.60
C ALA A 37 -19.71 4.72 9.22
N LYS A 38 -19.40 5.59 10.18
CA LYS A 38 -19.09 7.00 9.91
C LYS A 38 -17.76 7.16 9.18
N THR A 39 -16.78 6.35 9.54
CA THR A 39 -15.47 6.36 8.84
C THR A 39 -15.64 5.89 7.39
N ARG A 40 -16.52 4.90 7.15
CA ARG A 40 -16.86 4.43 5.81
C ARG A 40 -17.59 5.48 4.98
N GLU A 41 -18.51 6.21 5.57
CA GLU A 41 -19.19 7.33 4.90
C GLU A 41 -18.19 8.40 4.39
N VAL A 42 -17.19 8.74 5.20
CA VAL A 42 -16.13 9.68 4.79
C VAL A 42 -15.34 9.13 3.60
N LEU A 43 -15.02 7.83 3.60
CA LEU A 43 -14.36 7.20 2.46
C LEU A 43 -15.23 7.24 1.20
N GLU A 44 -16.51 6.86 1.30
CA GLU A 44 -17.41 6.84 0.14
C GLU A 44 -17.58 8.24 -0.48
N ASN A 45 -17.66 9.28 0.36
CA ASN A 45 -17.70 10.66 -0.12
C ASN A 45 -16.39 11.04 -0.85
N ALA A 46 -15.24 10.61 -0.34
CA ALA A 46 -13.95 10.86 -0.98
C ALA A 46 -13.82 10.12 -2.33
N ILE A 47 -14.25 8.86 -2.38
CA ILE A 47 -14.25 8.05 -3.61
C ILE A 47 -15.22 8.65 -4.65
N ALA A 48 -16.38 9.14 -4.22
CA ALA A 48 -17.33 9.78 -5.12
C ALA A 48 -16.75 11.05 -5.75
N PHE A 49 -15.90 11.76 -5.02
CA PHE A 49 -15.23 12.96 -5.50
C PHE A 49 -14.02 12.65 -6.41
N GLU A 50 -13.14 11.76 -5.98
CA GLU A 50 -11.92 11.39 -6.72
C GLU A 50 -11.63 9.88 -6.59
N PRO A 51 -12.23 9.05 -7.46
CA PRO A 51 -12.10 7.59 -7.40
C PRO A 51 -10.66 7.09 -7.55
N SER A 52 -9.82 7.81 -8.28
CA SER A 52 -8.42 7.45 -8.56
C SER A 52 -7.44 7.83 -7.45
N TYR A 53 -7.88 8.56 -6.41
CA TYR A 53 -7.01 8.99 -5.32
C TYR A 53 -6.74 7.84 -4.33
N TYR A 54 -5.79 7.00 -4.66
CA TYR A 54 -5.45 5.78 -3.89
C TYR A 54 -5.10 6.02 -2.41
N HIS A 55 -4.69 7.24 -2.04
CA HIS A 55 -4.43 7.58 -0.64
C HIS A 55 -5.65 7.45 0.25
N SER A 56 -6.85 7.73 -0.26
CA SER A 56 -8.10 7.54 0.48
C SER A 56 -8.30 6.09 0.89
N TYR A 57 -8.06 5.17 -0.01
CA TYR A 57 -8.17 3.73 0.26
C TYR A 57 -7.10 3.25 1.25
N ARG A 58 -5.87 3.74 1.11
CA ARG A 58 -4.77 3.41 2.05
C ARG A 58 -5.08 3.86 3.46
N GLU A 59 -5.52 5.09 3.64
CA GLU A 59 -5.85 5.65 4.95
C GLU A 59 -7.02 4.92 5.60
N PHE A 60 -8.02 4.54 4.81
CA PHE A 60 -9.13 3.73 5.32
C PHE A 60 -8.67 2.32 5.71
N ALA A 61 -7.89 1.65 4.87
CA ALA A 61 -7.30 0.35 5.20
C ALA A 61 -6.48 0.39 6.50
N TYR A 62 -5.75 1.49 6.73
CA TYR A 62 -5.02 1.70 7.98
C TYR A 62 -5.94 1.73 9.21
N ASN A 63 -7.13 2.34 9.10
CA ASN A 63 -8.12 2.34 10.17
C ASN A 63 -8.71 0.95 10.43
N LEU A 64 -8.77 0.08 9.42
CA LEU A 64 -9.25 -1.30 9.53
C LEU A 64 -8.23 -2.26 10.15
N LEU A 65 -7.03 -1.80 10.48
CA LEU A 65 -6.07 -2.64 11.18
C LEU A 65 -6.50 -2.91 12.64
N PRO A 66 -6.27 -4.12 13.19
CA PRO A 66 -6.68 -4.48 14.55
C PRO A 66 -6.16 -3.57 15.65
N LYS A 67 -5.02 -2.91 15.43
CA LYS A 67 -4.45 -1.94 16.38
C LYS A 67 -5.25 -0.64 16.52
N TRP A 68 -6.25 -0.42 15.65
CA TRP A 68 -7.12 0.75 15.71
C TRP A 68 -8.57 0.33 16.02
N SER A 69 -9.40 0.13 15.02
CA SER A 69 -10.82 -0.20 15.21
C SER A 69 -11.28 -1.41 14.39
N GLY A 70 -10.39 -1.97 13.56
CA GLY A 70 -10.71 -3.09 12.69
C GLY A 70 -10.58 -4.46 13.36
N ARG A 71 -11.10 -5.48 12.70
CA ARG A 71 -10.96 -6.88 13.07
C ARG A 71 -9.84 -7.53 12.26
N PRO A 72 -9.26 -8.64 12.75
CA PRO A 72 -8.32 -9.42 11.94
C PRO A 72 -8.93 -9.83 10.59
N GLY A 73 -8.26 -9.56 9.48
CA GLY A 73 -8.72 -9.86 8.13
C GLY A 73 -9.60 -8.78 7.47
N GLU A 74 -10.01 -7.74 8.21
CA GLU A 74 -10.91 -6.71 7.67
C GLU A 74 -10.21 -5.80 6.66
N ALA A 75 -8.96 -5.41 6.91
CA ALA A 75 -8.17 -4.63 5.97
C ALA A 75 -7.85 -5.42 4.69
N GLU A 76 -7.61 -6.72 4.82
CA GLU A 76 -7.37 -7.63 3.71
C GLU A 76 -8.63 -7.84 2.85
N ALA A 77 -9.78 -8.03 3.48
CA ALA A 77 -11.07 -8.12 2.78
C ALA A 77 -11.39 -6.81 2.04
N PHE A 78 -11.06 -5.66 2.64
CA PHE A 78 -11.20 -4.36 2.02
C PHE A 78 -10.28 -4.21 0.79
N ALA A 79 -9.04 -4.73 0.83
CA ALA A 79 -8.16 -4.71 -0.32
C ALA A 79 -8.77 -5.47 -1.52
N GLU A 80 -9.37 -6.63 -1.26
CA GLU A 80 -10.07 -7.41 -2.28
C GLU A 80 -11.31 -6.68 -2.85
N GLU A 81 -12.15 -6.13 -1.96
CA GLU A 81 -13.33 -5.35 -2.34
C GLU A 81 -12.97 -4.19 -3.28
N ILE A 82 -11.96 -3.40 -2.89
CA ILE A 82 -11.58 -2.20 -3.65
C ILE A 82 -10.92 -2.56 -4.97
N ALA A 83 -10.05 -3.56 -5.00
CA ALA A 83 -9.43 -4.01 -6.24
C ALA A 83 -10.47 -4.48 -7.27
N GLN A 84 -11.50 -5.20 -6.82
CA GLN A 84 -12.61 -5.63 -7.68
C GLN A 84 -13.48 -4.45 -8.13
N ARG A 85 -13.79 -3.52 -7.22
CA ARG A 85 -14.63 -2.34 -7.51
C ARG A 85 -14.00 -1.42 -8.55
N ILE A 86 -12.70 -1.16 -8.45
CA ILE A 86 -11.95 -0.34 -9.40
C ILE A 86 -11.71 -1.12 -10.70
N GLY A 87 -11.26 -2.37 -10.56
CA GLY A 87 -10.94 -3.25 -11.68
C GLY A 87 -9.68 -2.88 -12.45
N GLY A 88 -9.28 -3.74 -13.36
CA GLY A 88 -8.18 -3.51 -14.29
C GLY A 88 -6.84 -3.18 -13.60
N ARG A 89 -6.01 -2.42 -14.30
CA ARG A 89 -4.68 -2.02 -13.84
C ARG A 89 -4.71 -1.16 -12.58
N GLU A 90 -5.63 -0.22 -12.52
CA GLU A 90 -5.77 0.70 -11.38
C GLU A 90 -6.21 -0.04 -10.11
N GLY A 91 -7.10 -1.04 -10.24
CA GLY A 91 -7.48 -1.92 -9.14
C GLY A 91 -6.29 -2.75 -8.63
N ALA A 92 -5.47 -3.29 -9.53
CA ALA A 92 -4.25 -4.00 -9.15
C ALA A 92 -3.24 -3.10 -8.41
N PHE A 93 -3.01 -1.89 -8.92
CA PHE A 93 -2.16 -0.90 -8.26
C PHE A 93 -2.67 -0.53 -6.86
N THR A 94 -3.98 -0.27 -6.73
CA THR A 94 -4.59 0.07 -5.44
C THR A 94 -4.50 -1.09 -4.45
N TYR A 95 -4.62 -2.34 -4.93
CA TYR A 95 -4.38 -3.53 -4.10
C TYR A 95 -2.98 -3.55 -3.50
N PHE A 96 -1.95 -3.35 -4.34
CA PHE A 96 -0.56 -3.25 -3.88
C PHE A 96 -0.38 -2.15 -2.83
N GLU A 97 -0.96 -0.98 -3.06
CA GLU A 97 -0.87 0.15 -2.15
C GLU A 97 -1.49 -0.15 -0.78
N ILE A 98 -2.64 -0.83 -0.74
CA ILE A 98 -3.29 -1.28 0.50
C ILE A 98 -2.46 -2.38 1.17
N ALA A 99 -1.97 -3.37 0.42
CA ALA A 99 -1.13 -4.43 0.96
C ALA A 99 0.12 -3.88 1.66
N THR A 100 0.75 -2.83 1.10
CA THR A 100 1.89 -2.18 1.75
C THR A 100 1.53 -1.51 3.09
N VAL A 101 0.30 -1.04 3.25
CA VAL A 101 -0.18 -0.50 4.54
C VAL A 101 -0.34 -1.61 5.55
N ILE A 102 -0.98 -2.71 5.17
CA ILE A 102 -1.24 -3.86 6.05
C ILE A 102 0.08 -4.37 6.62
N TYR A 103 1.06 -4.65 5.77
CA TYR A 103 2.31 -5.28 6.19
C TYR A 103 3.33 -4.32 6.80
N CYS A 104 3.46 -3.11 6.30
CA CYS A 104 4.44 -2.16 6.84
C CYS A 104 4.00 -1.53 8.18
N GLN A 105 2.74 -1.68 8.56
CA GLN A 105 2.18 -1.09 9.79
C GLN A 105 1.80 -2.11 10.86
N CYS A 106 1.78 -3.40 10.53
CA CYS A 106 1.54 -4.47 11.49
C CYS A 106 2.88 -4.94 12.08
N GLY A 107 3.04 -4.88 13.41
CA GLY A 107 4.29 -5.26 14.08
C GLY A 107 4.60 -6.75 14.07
N ASP A 108 3.59 -7.61 13.90
CA ASP A 108 3.72 -9.07 13.84
C ASP A 108 3.32 -9.57 12.44
N LEU A 109 4.29 -9.54 11.56
CA LEU A 109 4.14 -9.85 10.13
C LEU A 109 4.14 -11.34 9.80
N ALA A 110 4.65 -12.17 10.72
CA ALA A 110 4.90 -13.58 10.42
C ALA A 110 3.63 -14.45 10.47
N ALA A 111 2.57 -14.01 11.14
CA ALA A 111 1.47 -14.89 11.51
C ALA A 111 0.36 -15.03 10.44
N LYS A 112 0.18 -14.07 9.51
CA LYS A 112 -0.98 -14.09 8.60
C LYS A 112 -0.69 -13.44 7.24
N LEU A 113 -0.11 -14.19 6.32
CA LEU A 113 -0.05 -13.82 4.90
C LEU A 113 -1.43 -14.07 4.23
N ILE A 114 -2.41 -13.21 4.50
CA ILE A 114 -3.78 -13.37 4.00
C ILE A 114 -3.96 -12.68 2.64
N VAL A 115 -3.12 -11.68 2.32
CA VAL A 115 -3.19 -10.94 1.05
C VAL A 115 -2.56 -11.78 -0.07
N SER A 116 -3.13 -11.75 -1.26
CA SER A 116 -2.66 -12.53 -2.40
C SER A 116 -1.32 -12.03 -2.95
N TRP A 117 -0.27 -12.84 -2.87
CA TRP A 117 1.04 -12.50 -3.43
C TRP A 117 0.99 -12.23 -4.94
N PRO A 118 0.35 -13.05 -5.79
CA PRO A 118 0.20 -12.75 -7.21
C PRO A 118 -0.41 -11.36 -7.47
N LYS A 119 -1.46 -10.98 -6.74
CA LYS A 119 -2.07 -9.65 -6.89
C LYS A 119 -1.15 -8.51 -6.45
N ILE A 120 -0.31 -8.75 -5.44
CA ILE A 120 0.73 -7.80 -5.04
C ILE A 120 1.75 -7.60 -6.17
N GLN A 121 2.18 -8.69 -6.81
CA GLN A 121 3.11 -8.66 -7.95
C GLN A 121 2.50 -7.91 -9.14
N ASP A 122 1.25 -8.22 -9.49
CA ASP A 122 0.52 -7.53 -10.56
C ASP A 122 0.44 -6.03 -10.29
N GLY A 123 0.06 -5.64 -9.07
CA GLY A 123 -0.03 -4.23 -8.67
C GLY A 123 1.31 -3.51 -8.66
N PHE A 124 2.39 -4.19 -8.28
CA PHE A 124 3.73 -3.64 -8.36
C PHE A 124 4.19 -3.46 -9.81
N ALA A 125 3.89 -4.39 -10.70
CA ALA A 125 4.18 -4.25 -12.13
C ALA A 125 3.45 -3.05 -12.75
N VAL A 126 2.21 -2.79 -12.36
CA VAL A 126 1.47 -1.58 -12.77
C VAL A 126 2.14 -0.32 -12.23
N LEU A 127 2.55 -0.31 -10.95
CA LEU A 127 3.29 0.81 -10.38
C LEU A 127 4.55 1.13 -11.21
N GLU A 128 5.31 0.10 -11.60
CA GLU A 128 6.55 0.28 -12.38
C GLU A 128 6.29 0.88 -13.76
N THR A 129 5.26 0.41 -14.44
CA THR A 129 5.00 0.81 -15.83
C THR A 129 4.28 2.13 -15.95
N ASP A 130 3.35 2.44 -15.07
CA ASP A 130 2.42 3.56 -15.23
C ASP A 130 2.80 4.78 -14.37
N TYR A 131 3.41 4.55 -13.20
CA TYR A 131 3.68 5.61 -12.22
C TYR A 131 5.17 5.83 -11.93
N GLY A 132 6.00 4.86 -12.26
CA GLY A 132 7.39 4.82 -11.82
C GLY A 132 7.52 4.40 -10.35
N VAL A 133 8.70 3.88 -10.01
CA VAL A 133 8.93 3.31 -8.67
C VAL A 133 9.93 4.14 -7.88
N THR A 134 9.57 4.49 -6.65
CA THR A 134 10.47 5.16 -5.69
C THR A 134 11.25 4.14 -4.86
N THR A 135 12.37 4.57 -4.27
CA THR A 135 13.16 3.74 -3.35
C THR A 135 12.31 3.16 -2.21
N LEU A 136 11.40 3.95 -1.64
CA LEU A 136 10.47 3.48 -0.62
C LEU A 136 9.59 2.33 -1.11
N LYS A 137 9.05 2.42 -2.33
CA LYS A 137 8.21 1.38 -2.92
C LYS A 137 8.99 0.11 -3.23
N LEU A 138 10.24 0.24 -3.70
CA LEU A 138 11.16 -0.91 -3.86
C LEU A 138 11.37 -1.61 -2.52
N ASN A 139 11.67 -0.88 -1.47
CA ASN A 139 11.88 -1.44 -0.13
C ASN A 139 10.63 -2.15 0.40
N ARG A 140 9.43 -1.58 0.20
CA ARG A 140 8.18 -2.22 0.59
C ARG A 140 7.92 -3.51 -0.16
N PHE A 141 8.15 -3.51 -1.48
CA PHE A 141 7.99 -4.73 -2.28
C PHE A 141 9.02 -5.80 -1.91
N ALA A 142 10.29 -5.41 -1.67
CA ALA A 142 11.33 -6.33 -1.20
C ALA A 142 10.97 -6.99 0.13
N LEU A 143 10.41 -6.21 1.09
CA LEU A 143 9.91 -6.75 2.35
C LEU A 143 8.80 -7.78 2.11
N LEU A 144 7.84 -7.47 1.23
CA LEU A 144 6.76 -8.40 0.89
C LEU A 144 7.31 -9.66 0.25
N ALA A 145 8.22 -9.56 -0.75
CA ALA A 145 8.87 -10.72 -1.37
C ALA A 145 9.61 -11.60 -0.33
N TYR A 146 10.29 -10.97 0.64
CA TYR A 146 10.93 -11.67 1.75
C TYR A 146 9.93 -12.43 2.61
N LEU A 147 8.81 -11.82 2.96
CA LEU A 147 7.76 -12.42 3.79
C LEU A 147 7.06 -13.58 3.07
N TYR A 148 6.74 -13.41 1.79
CA TYR A 148 6.12 -14.45 0.95
C TYR A 148 7.11 -15.53 0.47
N ARG A 149 8.40 -15.41 0.87
CA ARG A 149 9.46 -16.36 0.51
C ARG A 149 9.69 -16.48 -1.00
N ASP A 150 9.37 -15.45 -1.76
CA ASP A 150 9.69 -15.33 -3.19
C ASP A 150 11.12 -14.80 -3.37
N ARG A 151 12.07 -15.75 -3.49
CA ARG A 151 13.50 -15.43 -3.63
C ARG A 151 13.83 -14.73 -4.92
N GLU A 152 13.16 -15.09 -6.00
CA GLU A 152 13.48 -14.53 -7.32
C GLU A 152 13.08 -13.05 -7.38
N SER A 153 11.86 -12.72 -6.96
CA SER A 153 11.46 -11.32 -6.82
C SER A 153 12.36 -10.57 -5.85
N ALA A 154 12.69 -11.17 -4.69
CA ALA A 154 13.55 -10.54 -3.70
C ALA A 154 14.96 -10.24 -4.24
N LYS A 155 15.61 -11.16 -4.93
CA LYS A 155 16.94 -10.95 -5.56
C LYS A 155 16.92 -9.76 -6.51
N LEU A 156 15.95 -9.74 -7.43
CA LEU A 156 15.82 -8.69 -8.43
C LEU A 156 15.65 -7.31 -7.78
N ILE A 157 14.84 -7.22 -6.75
CA ILE A 157 14.56 -5.96 -6.09
C ILE A 157 15.70 -5.52 -5.17
N PHE A 158 16.34 -6.43 -4.44
CA PHE A 158 17.52 -6.08 -3.64
C PHE A 158 18.68 -5.56 -4.50
N ALA A 159 18.88 -6.12 -5.71
CA ALA A 159 19.87 -5.61 -6.65
C ALA A 159 19.59 -4.16 -7.07
N ARG A 160 18.32 -3.76 -7.16
CA ARG A 160 17.91 -2.39 -7.51
C ARG A 160 18.01 -1.43 -6.31
N ILE A 161 17.72 -1.90 -5.10
CA ILE A 161 17.83 -1.10 -3.88
C ILE A 161 19.30 -0.77 -3.58
N GLY A 162 20.21 -1.75 -3.75
CA GLY A 162 21.61 -1.60 -3.35
C GLY A 162 21.71 -1.25 -1.87
N ASP A 163 22.45 -0.17 -1.58
CA ASP A 163 22.62 0.33 -0.20
C ASP A 163 21.51 1.29 0.25
N ASN A 164 20.53 1.59 -0.60
CA ASN A 164 19.47 2.55 -0.33
C ASN A 164 18.27 1.91 0.42
N TRP A 165 18.56 1.20 1.52
CA TRP A 165 17.50 0.63 2.35
C TRP A 165 16.75 1.72 3.15
N ASP A 166 15.47 1.49 3.38
CA ASP A 166 14.59 2.44 4.08
C ASP A 166 14.36 1.98 5.54
N PRO A 167 14.79 2.78 6.54
CA PRO A 167 14.64 2.40 7.95
C PRO A 167 13.19 2.34 8.42
N THR A 168 12.25 3.00 7.73
CA THR A 168 10.83 2.92 8.08
C THR A 168 10.25 1.57 7.68
N VAL A 169 10.82 0.90 6.68
CA VAL A 169 10.42 -0.42 6.20
C VAL A 169 11.14 -1.53 7.00
N TRP A 170 12.47 -1.48 7.06
CA TRP A 170 13.28 -2.58 7.59
C TRP A 170 13.57 -2.49 9.09
N LYS A 171 13.30 -1.35 9.72
CA LYS A 171 13.56 -1.04 11.14
C LYS A 171 15.05 -1.03 11.51
N SER A 172 15.87 -1.90 10.93
CA SER A 172 17.32 -1.92 11.14
C SER A 172 18.08 -2.40 9.92
N GLY A 173 19.33 -1.97 9.78
CA GLY A 173 20.22 -2.49 8.75
C GLY A 173 20.54 -3.97 8.92
N ALA A 174 20.46 -4.51 10.14
CA ALA A 174 20.64 -5.93 10.39
C ALA A 174 19.52 -6.77 9.75
N THR A 175 18.26 -6.38 9.94
CA THR A 175 17.10 -7.04 9.31
C THR A 175 17.18 -6.99 7.78
N PHE A 176 17.59 -5.84 7.22
CA PHE A 176 17.78 -5.70 5.79
C PHE A 176 18.87 -6.65 5.25
N LYS A 177 20.04 -6.72 5.92
CA LYS A 177 21.13 -7.61 5.54
C LYS A 177 20.74 -9.08 5.67
N GLU A 178 19.99 -9.45 6.70
CA GLU A 178 19.44 -10.80 6.86
C GLU A 178 18.55 -11.20 5.68
N ALA A 179 17.65 -10.31 5.26
CA ALA A 179 16.77 -10.56 4.13
C ALA A 179 17.55 -10.72 2.81
N ILE A 180 18.60 -9.92 2.59
CA ILE A 180 19.51 -10.08 1.44
C ILE A 180 20.21 -11.44 1.51
N ALA A 181 20.81 -11.78 2.66
CA ALA A 181 21.51 -13.04 2.83
C ALA A 181 20.59 -14.24 2.57
N TRP A 182 19.36 -14.17 3.05
CA TRP A 182 18.33 -15.17 2.75
C TRP A 182 18.02 -15.25 1.24
N ALA A 183 17.83 -14.11 0.57
CA ALA A 183 17.53 -14.09 -0.86
C ALA A 183 18.67 -14.68 -1.69
N MET A 184 19.93 -14.41 -1.32
CA MET A 184 21.13 -14.85 -2.04
C MET A 184 21.59 -16.28 -1.66
N SER A 185 21.07 -16.87 -0.57
CA SER A 185 21.44 -18.23 -0.19
C SER A 185 20.94 -19.25 -1.20
N GLN A 186 21.78 -20.26 -1.51
CA GLN A 186 21.37 -21.38 -2.36
C GLN A 186 20.30 -22.21 -1.67
N VAL A 187 19.27 -22.64 -2.40
CA VAL A 187 18.30 -23.62 -1.89
C VAL A 187 19.02 -24.95 -1.71
N PRO A 188 19.05 -25.54 -0.50
CA PRO A 188 19.59 -26.88 -0.34
C PRO A 188 18.77 -27.85 -1.21
N GLY A 189 19.38 -28.38 -2.29
CA GLY A 189 18.74 -29.39 -3.15
C GLY A 189 18.77 -29.11 -4.66
N GLN A 190 19.06 -27.91 -5.12
CA GLN A 190 19.35 -27.66 -6.55
C GLN A 190 20.88 -27.78 -6.82
N ARG A 191 21.46 -28.97 -6.66
CA ARG A 191 22.72 -29.24 -7.35
C ARG A 191 22.38 -29.40 -8.83
N GLY A 192 22.93 -28.51 -9.65
CA GLY A 192 22.80 -28.59 -11.09
C GLY A 192 23.17 -30.03 -11.56
N VAL A 193 22.27 -30.68 -12.26
CA VAL A 193 22.59 -31.82 -13.09
C VAL A 193 23.47 -31.26 -14.21
N VAL A 194 24.78 -31.36 -14.03
CA VAL A 194 25.71 -31.19 -15.13
C VAL A 194 25.55 -32.43 -15.97
N GLU A 195 24.73 -32.31 -17.01
CA GLU A 195 24.62 -33.32 -18.05
C GLU A 195 25.94 -33.30 -18.83
N THR A 196 26.85 -34.19 -18.44
CA THR A 196 28.04 -34.53 -19.23
C THR A 196 27.58 -35.32 -20.44
N ALA A 197 27.30 -34.60 -21.54
CA ALA A 197 27.20 -35.23 -22.86
C ALA A 197 28.58 -35.80 -23.24
N ARG A 198 28.64 -37.10 -23.40
CA ARG A 198 29.67 -37.85 -24.10
C ARG A 198 29.24 -38.14 -25.53
#